data_218bd39fb793178e2453ee1aee7b9959
#
_entry.id   218bd39fb793178e2453ee1aee7b9959
#
_cell.length_a   1.000
_cell.length_b   1.000
_cell.length_c   1.000
_cell.angle_alpha   90.00
_cell.angle_beta   90.00
_cell.angle_gamma   90.00
#
_symmetry.space_group_name_H-M   'P 1'
#
loop_
_entity.id
_entity.type
_entity.pdbx_description
1 polymer ?
#
loop_
_entity_poly.entity_id
_entity_poly.type
_entity_poly.pdbx_seq_one_letter_code
_entity_poly.pdbx_strand_id
1 'polypeptide(L)'
;LDYHYMDPVLLKASIIHDIFEDVKCVSPDEIISLDQDGKAVYDLVMEVTRRKDESKDEYLRRVLESGSQLAKILKCADRISNLTDLHTDTFDKGFIKKYIDETKKWVLPMAEEVNPNMHYELKDLIRRRESGLHFHRTIWPLTRTD
;
A
#
# COMPACT_ATOMS: atom_id res chain seq x y z
N LEU A 1 -8.24 -6.76 -7.72
CA LEU A 1 -9.35 -7.23 -8.57
C LEU A 1 -9.85 -6.15 -9.53
N ASP A 2 -9.88 -4.89 -9.09
CA ASP A 2 -10.36 -3.76 -9.90
C ASP A 2 -9.52 -3.55 -11.17
N TYR A 3 -8.29 -4.03 -11.19
CA TYR A 3 -7.39 -3.94 -12.35
C TYR A 3 -7.33 -5.23 -13.16
N HIS A 4 -8.25 -6.17 -12.88
CA HIS A 4 -8.41 -7.43 -13.62
C HIS A 4 -7.17 -8.33 -13.64
N TYR A 5 -6.33 -8.25 -12.59
CA TYR A 5 -5.23 -9.20 -12.45
C TYR A 5 -5.74 -10.58 -12.07
N MET A 6 -5.35 -11.58 -12.87
CA MET A 6 -5.81 -12.96 -12.71
C MET A 6 -4.69 -13.92 -12.29
N ASP A 7 -3.50 -13.42 -11.99
CA ASP A 7 -2.39 -14.26 -11.55
C ASP A 7 -2.73 -14.90 -10.18
N PRO A 8 -2.75 -16.25 -10.08
CA PRO A 8 -3.13 -16.92 -8.83
C PRO A 8 -2.20 -16.61 -7.66
N VAL A 9 -0.89 -16.47 -7.92
CA VAL A 9 0.09 -16.14 -6.87
C VAL A 9 -0.17 -14.75 -6.33
N LEU A 10 -0.42 -13.78 -7.20
CA LEU A 10 -0.72 -12.41 -6.80
C LEU A 10 -2.01 -12.33 -5.97
N LEU A 11 -3.08 -12.98 -6.42
CA LEU A 11 -4.37 -12.97 -5.72
C LEU A 11 -4.26 -13.63 -4.34
N LYS A 12 -3.58 -14.76 -4.26
CA LYS A 12 -3.36 -15.46 -2.98
C LYS A 12 -2.49 -14.63 -2.04
N ALA A 13 -1.43 -14.01 -2.56
CA ALA A 13 -0.55 -13.16 -1.77
C ALA A 13 -1.27 -11.93 -1.22
N SER A 14 -2.20 -11.34 -1.98
CA SER A 14 -2.96 -10.18 -1.51
C SER A 14 -3.81 -10.51 -0.29
N ILE A 15 -4.39 -11.71 -0.25
CA ILE A 15 -5.19 -12.18 0.89
C ILE A 15 -4.29 -12.51 2.08
N ILE A 16 -3.22 -13.26 1.84
CA ILE A 16 -2.31 -13.72 2.90
C ILE A 16 -1.51 -12.57 3.50
N HIS A 17 -1.16 -11.57 2.70
CA HIS A 17 -0.47 -10.37 3.18
C HIS A 17 -1.25 -9.68 4.31
N ASP A 18 -2.55 -9.49 4.14
CA ASP A 18 -3.41 -8.89 5.17
C ASP A 18 -3.46 -9.76 6.42
N ILE A 19 -3.62 -11.07 6.25
CA ILE A 19 -3.63 -12.03 7.37
C ILE A 19 -2.30 -12.01 8.11
N PHE A 20 -1.19 -11.94 7.39
CA PHE A 20 0.16 -11.97 7.95
C PHE A 20 0.46 -10.72 8.79
N GLU A 21 -0.10 -9.56 8.40
CA GLU A 21 0.01 -8.33 9.18
C GLU A 21 -0.85 -8.37 10.44
N ASP A 22 -2.06 -8.93 10.35
CA ASP A 22 -3.03 -8.95 11.45
C ASP A 22 -2.80 -10.11 12.43
N VAL A 23 -2.30 -11.25 11.94
CA VAL A 23 -2.13 -12.48 12.74
C VAL A 23 -0.66 -12.85 12.83
N LYS A 24 -0.04 -12.56 13.97
CA LYS A 24 1.39 -12.82 14.20
C LYS A 24 1.77 -14.29 14.35
N CYS A 25 0.80 -15.19 14.29
CA CYS A 25 0.99 -16.61 14.59
C CYS A 25 1.06 -17.54 13.37
N VAL A 26 1.03 -16.99 12.16
CA VAL A 26 1.10 -17.81 10.94
C VAL A 26 2.56 -18.20 10.67
N SER A 27 2.84 -19.49 10.61
CA SER A 27 4.19 -19.96 10.30
C SER A 27 4.44 -19.97 8.79
N PRO A 28 5.71 -19.77 8.35
CA PRO A 28 6.06 -19.88 6.94
C PRO A 28 5.66 -21.24 6.32
N ASP A 29 5.83 -22.32 7.07
CA ASP A 29 5.52 -23.67 6.61
C ASP A 29 4.04 -23.87 6.31
N GLU A 30 3.16 -23.22 7.07
CA GLU A 30 1.72 -23.27 6.83
C GLU A 30 1.37 -22.67 5.47
N ILE A 31 1.99 -21.56 5.11
CA ILE A 31 1.77 -20.90 3.82
C ILE A 31 2.34 -21.73 2.68
N ILE A 32 3.57 -22.20 2.83
CA ILE A 32 4.27 -22.98 1.81
C ILE A 32 3.52 -24.28 1.49
N SER A 33 2.90 -24.88 2.49
CA SER A 33 2.22 -26.17 2.35
C SER A 33 0.75 -26.07 1.93
N LEU A 34 0.18 -24.88 1.76
CA LEU A 34 -1.24 -24.71 1.41
C LEU A 34 -1.60 -25.37 0.08
N ASP A 35 -0.79 -25.14 -0.96
CA ASP A 35 -0.99 -25.72 -2.28
C ASP A 35 0.30 -25.62 -3.12
N GLN A 36 0.21 -25.93 -4.42
CA GLN A 36 1.36 -25.91 -5.33
C GLN A 36 2.00 -24.52 -5.48
N ASP A 37 1.23 -23.46 -5.25
CA ASP A 37 1.71 -22.07 -5.36
C ASP A 37 2.26 -21.53 -4.02
N GLY A 38 2.16 -22.31 -2.95
CA GLY A 38 2.44 -21.86 -1.58
C GLY A 38 3.82 -21.20 -1.41
N LYS A 39 4.86 -21.79 -2.01
CA LYS A 39 6.21 -21.22 -1.92
C LYS A 39 6.31 -19.87 -2.63
N ALA A 40 5.74 -19.77 -3.84
CA ALA A 40 5.74 -18.52 -4.59
C ALA A 40 4.93 -17.45 -3.88
N VAL A 41 3.80 -17.81 -3.29
CA VAL A 41 2.97 -16.91 -2.48
C VAL A 41 3.76 -16.41 -1.26
N TYR A 42 4.41 -17.31 -0.55
CA TYR A 42 5.23 -16.94 0.61
C TYR A 42 6.35 -15.98 0.21
N ASP A 43 7.08 -16.28 -0.86
CA ASP A 43 8.17 -15.44 -1.34
C ASP A 43 7.68 -14.04 -1.70
N LEU A 44 6.52 -13.95 -2.35
CA LEU A 44 5.92 -12.66 -2.71
C LEU A 44 5.48 -11.87 -1.48
N VAL A 45 4.84 -12.53 -0.52
CA VAL A 45 4.43 -11.89 0.75
C VAL A 45 5.64 -11.34 1.48
N MET A 46 6.76 -12.09 1.49
CA MET A 46 7.98 -11.63 2.15
C MET A 46 8.62 -10.42 1.46
N GLU A 47 8.50 -10.31 0.14
CA GLU A 47 8.98 -9.13 -0.57
C GLU A 47 8.26 -7.86 -0.11
N VAL A 48 6.96 -7.94 0.23
CA VAL A 48 6.15 -6.80 0.64
C VAL A 48 5.96 -6.72 2.15
N THR A 49 6.75 -7.45 2.92
CA THR A 49 6.75 -7.42 4.38
C THR A 49 7.99 -6.69 4.88
N ARG A 50 7.77 -5.69 5.74
CA ARG A 50 8.85 -4.95 6.37
C ARG A 50 9.63 -5.84 7.33
N ARG A 51 10.95 -5.80 7.24
CA ARG A 51 11.84 -6.55 8.14
C ARG A 51 12.00 -5.81 9.46
N LYS A 52 12.35 -6.53 10.53
CA LYS A 52 12.51 -5.96 11.88
C LYS A 52 13.53 -4.82 11.93
N ASP A 53 14.64 -4.96 11.21
CA ASP A 53 15.76 -4.01 11.25
C ASP A 53 15.62 -2.89 10.21
N GLU A 54 14.54 -2.90 9.47
CA GLU A 54 14.32 -2.06 8.30
C GLU A 54 13.42 -0.89 8.67
N SER A 55 13.84 0.34 8.36
CA SER A 55 12.94 1.48 8.45
C SER A 55 11.89 1.40 7.34
N LYS A 56 10.83 2.19 7.46
CA LYS A 56 9.78 2.23 6.46
C LYS A 56 10.32 2.70 5.10
N ASP A 57 11.20 3.71 5.11
CA ASP A 57 11.83 4.20 3.88
C ASP A 57 12.74 3.15 3.25
N GLU A 58 13.53 2.46 4.05
CA GLU A 58 14.39 1.36 3.57
C GLU A 58 13.57 0.24 2.95
N TYR A 59 12.47 -0.11 3.59
CA TYR A 59 11.55 -1.12 3.10
C TYR A 59 10.95 -0.74 1.74
N LEU A 60 10.38 0.45 1.64
CA LEU A 60 9.77 0.90 0.39
C LEU A 60 10.80 1.08 -0.73
N ARG A 61 11.98 1.56 -0.38
CA ARG A 61 13.10 1.65 -1.31
C ARG A 61 13.51 0.28 -1.84
N ARG A 62 13.59 -0.72 -0.95
CA ARG A 62 13.92 -2.10 -1.34
C ARG A 62 12.89 -2.65 -2.33
N VAL A 63 11.60 -2.46 -2.08
CA VAL A 63 10.55 -2.91 -3.00
C VAL A 63 10.67 -2.20 -4.35
N LEU A 64 10.91 -0.90 -4.34
CA LEU A 64 11.06 -0.12 -5.58
C LEU A 64 12.28 -0.56 -6.40
N GLU A 65 13.43 -0.70 -5.76
CA GLU A 65 14.70 -0.97 -6.46
C GLU A 65 14.90 -2.44 -6.81
N SER A 66 14.47 -3.35 -5.93
CA SER A 66 14.78 -4.78 -6.02
C SER A 66 13.56 -5.69 -6.04
N GLY A 67 12.36 -5.16 -5.82
CA GLY A 67 11.16 -5.96 -5.80
C GLY A 67 10.78 -6.50 -7.17
N SER A 68 10.11 -7.67 -7.19
CA SER A 68 9.55 -8.23 -8.40
C SER A 68 8.39 -7.35 -8.92
N GLN A 69 8.03 -7.56 -10.17
CA GLN A 69 6.88 -6.86 -10.76
C GLN A 69 5.59 -7.10 -9.95
N LEU A 70 5.37 -8.35 -9.54
CA LEU A 70 4.20 -8.70 -8.73
C LEU A 70 4.22 -8.01 -7.35
N ALA A 71 5.40 -7.90 -6.73
CA ALA A 71 5.55 -7.21 -5.45
C ALA A 71 5.19 -5.72 -5.59
N LYS A 72 5.63 -5.07 -6.65
CA LYS A 72 5.30 -3.67 -6.91
C LYS A 72 3.82 -3.47 -7.17
N ILE A 73 3.19 -4.36 -7.94
CA ILE A 73 1.76 -4.34 -8.19
C ILE A 73 0.98 -4.50 -6.88
N LEU A 74 1.36 -5.46 -6.06
CA LEU A 74 0.72 -5.71 -4.77
C LEU A 74 0.85 -4.50 -3.85
N LYS A 75 2.03 -3.89 -3.79
CA LYS A 75 2.26 -2.70 -2.96
C LYS A 75 1.47 -1.50 -3.44
N CYS A 76 1.37 -1.30 -4.75
CA CYS A 76 0.55 -0.23 -5.32
C CYS A 76 -0.93 -0.42 -5.02
N ALA A 77 -1.44 -1.64 -5.14
CA ALA A 77 -2.84 -1.95 -4.84
C ALA A 77 -3.16 -1.72 -3.36
N ASP A 78 -2.27 -2.15 -2.47
CA ASP A 78 -2.39 -1.91 -1.03
C ASP A 78 -2.44 -0.40 -0.72
N ARG A 79 -1.57 0.38 -1.34
CA ARG A 79 -1.51 1.82 -1.14
C ARG A 79 -2.76 2.54 -1.65
N ILE A 80 -3.28 2.11 -2.79
CA ILE A 80 -4.54 2.64 -3.33
C ILE A 80 -5.68 2.40 -2.34
N SER A 81 -5.78 1.19 -1.82
CA SER A 81 -6.79 0.84 -0.83
C SER A 81 -6.67 1.71 0.42
N ASN A 82 -5.46 1.84 0.94
CA ASN A 82 -5.22 2.64 2.15
C ASN A 82 -5.50 4.13 1.95
N LEU A 83 -5.13 4.69 0.80
CA LEU A 83 -5.43 6.09 0.49
C LEU A 83 -6.92 6.35 0.30
N THR A 84 -7.66 5.35 -0.19
CA THR A 84 -9.11 5.45 -0.31
C THR A 84 -9.77 5.59 1.06
N ASP A 85 -9.23 4.91 2.07
CA ASP A 85 -9.77 4.92 3.44
C ASP A 85 -9.16 6.00 4.34
N LEU A 86 -8.23 6.80 3.82
CA LEU A 86 -7.49 7.79 4.60
C LEU A 86 -8.30 9.10 4.74
N HIS A 87 -9.02 9.23 5.84
CA HIS A 87 -9.88 10.38 6.11
C HIS A 87 -9.36 11.24 7.27
N THR A 88 -9.57 12.56 7.17
CA THR A 88 -9.20 13.52 8.23
C THR A 88 -9.98 13.31 9.53
N ASP A 89 -11.15 12.68 9.46
CA ASP A 89 -11.96 12.38 10.65
C ASP A 89 -11.36 11.25 11.50
N THR A 90 -10.62 10.36 10.87
CA THR A 90 -10.07 9.16 11.49
C THR A 90 -8.57 9.28 11.80
N PHE A 91 -7.85 10.05 10.99
CA PHE A 91 -6.40 10.16 11.05
C PHE A 91 -5.95 11.59 11.26
N ASP A 92 -4.85 11.77 11.99
CA ASP A 92 -4.18 13.04 12.17
C ASP A 92 -3.66 13.60 10.84
N LYS A 93 -3.76 14.92 10.67
CA LYS A 93 -3.30 15.60 9.45
C LYS A 93 -1.81 15.41 9.19
N GLY A 94 -1.01 15.42 10.23
CA GLY A 94 0.43 15.17 10.13
C GLY A 94 0.73 13.78 9.60
N PHE A 95 0.01 12.79 10.09
CA PHE A 95 0.09 11.41 9.61
C PHE A 95 -0.29 11.31 8.13
N ILE A 96 -1.41 11.93 7.74
CA ILE A 96 -1.88 11.91 6.36
C ILE A 96 -0.85 12.54 5.42
N LYS A 97 -0.31 13.69 5.80
CA LYS A 97 0.71 14.37 4.99
C LYS A 97 1.96 13.52 4.82
N LYS A 98 2.44 12.92 5.91
CA LYS A 98 3.61 12.04 5.88
C LYS A 98 3.37 10.82 4.99
N TYR A 99 2.18 10.23 5.08
CA TYR A 99 1.79 9.09 4.28
C TYR A 99 1.73 9.44 2.79
N ILE A 100 1.19 10.61 2.46
CA ILE A 100 1.15 11.14 1.09
C ILE A 100 2.56 11.36 0.54
N ASP A 101 3.44 12.01 1.32
CA ASP A 101 4.82 12.27 0.91
C ASP A 101 5.57 10.97 0.64
N GLU A 102 5.39 9.98 1.50
CA GLU A 102 5.97 8.65 1.34
C GLU A 102 5.46 7.96 0.07
N THR A 103 4.15 8.09 -0.21
CA THR A 103 3.55 7.55 -1.42
C THR A 103 4.13 8.18 -2.67
N LYS A 104 4.29 9.50 -2.67
CA LYS A 104 4.90 10.23 -3.80
C LYS A 104 6.33 9.80 -4.06
N LYS A 105 7.09 9.60 -3.01
CA LYS A 105 8.51 9.29 -3.10
C LYS A 105 8.78 7.87 -3.59
N TRP A 106 8.04 6.89 -3.07
CA TRP A 106 8.36 5.49 -3.27
C TRP A 106 7.34 4.71 -4.10
N VAL A 107 6.06 4.94 -3.89
CA VAL A 107 5.00 4.12 -4.51
C VAL A 107 4.61 4.63 -5.89
N LEU A 108 4.55 5.94 -6.11
CA LEU A 108 4.29 6.48 -7.44
C LEU A 108 5.29 5.98 -8.49
N PRO A 109 6.61 5.96 -8.21
CA PRO A 109 7.56 5.37 -9.16
C PRO A 109 7.32 3.89 -9.44
N MET A 110 6.90 3.11 -8.44
CA MET A 110 6.54 1.70 -8.65
C MET A 110 5.38 1.58 -9.63
N ALA A 111 4.32 2.36 -9.42
CA ALA A 111 3.13 2.32 -10.25
C ALA A 111 3.44 2.76 -11.69
N GLU A 112 4.25 3.80 -11.86
CA GLU A 112 4.69 4.26 -13.18
C GLU A 112 5.37 3.15 -13.96
N GLU A 113 6.17 2.32 -13.26
CA GLU A 113 6.88 1.21 -13.87
C GLU A 113 5.95 0.05 -14.25
N VAL A 114 4.97 -0.30 -13.40
CA VAL A 114 4.23 -1.56 -13.55
C VAL A 114 2.81 -1.40 -14.11
N ASN A 115 2.14 -0.27 -13.90
CA ASN A 115 0.76 -0.09 -14.35
C ASN A 115 0.38 1.39 -14.42
N PRO A 116 0.26 1.95 -15.64
CA PRO A 116 -0.10 3.36 -15.84
C PRO A 116 -1.45 3.75 -15.21
N ASN A 117 -2.41 2.83 -15.17
CA ASN A 117 -3.73 3.10 -14.57
C ASN A 117 -3.64 3.23 -13.05
N MET A 118 -2.83 2.40 -12.40
CA MET A 118 -2.56 2.53 -10.97
C MET A 118 -1.83 3.83 -10.67
N HIS A 119 -0.88 4.21 -11.50
CA HIS A 119 -0.15 5.47 -11.38
C HIS A 119 -1.11 6.66 -11.45
N TYR A 120 -2.01 6.65 -12.41
CA TYR A 120 -3.02 7.69 -12.57
C TYR A 120 -3.94 7.76 -11.34
N GLU A 121 -4.43 6.62 -10.88
CA GLU A 121 -5.32 6.56 -9.73
C GLU A 121 -4.63 7.02 -8.43
N LEU A 122 -3.37 6.63 -8.23
CA LEU A 122 -2.59 7.10 -7.09
C LEU A 122 -2.42 8.61 -7.10
N LYS A 123 -2.11 9.20 -8.25
CA LYS A 123 -2.00 10.65 -8.40
C LYS A 123 -3.31 11.35 -8.07
N ASP A 124 -4.42 10.79 -8.54
CA ASP A 124 -5.75 11.36 -8.27
C ASP A 124 -6.11 11.27 -6.79
N LEU A 125 -5.86 10.14 -6.15
CA LEU A 125 -6.09 9.95 -4.71
C LEU A 125 -5.23 10.89 -3.88
N ILE A 126 -3.96 11.04 -4.22
CA ILE A 126 -3.04 11.97 -3.55
C ILE A 126 -3.61 13.39 -3.62
N ARG A 127 -4.00 13.81 -4.81
CA ARG A 127 -4.57 15.15 -5.02
C ARG A 127 -5.83 15.37 -4.19
N ARG A 128 -6.73 14.37 -4.14
CA ARG A 128 -7.96 14.45 -3.34
C ARG A 128 -7.65 14.56 -1.85
N ARG A 129 -6.69 13.77 -1.35
CA ARG A 129 -6.32 13.82 0.07
C ARG A 129 -5.61 15.12 0.44
N GLU A 130 -4.75 15.64 -0.43
CA GLU A 130 -4.14 16.95 -0.23
C GLU A 130 -5.18 18.07 -0.23
N SER A 131 -6.13 18.03 -1.15
CA SER A 131 -7.25 19.00 -1.21
C SER A 131 -8.09 18.94 0.05
N GLY A 132 -8.37 17.73 0.56
CA GLY A 132 -9.09 17.53 1.80
C GLY A 132 -8.40 18.16 3.00
N LEU A 133 -7.07 18.05 3.07
CA LEU A 133 -6.29 18.70 4.12
C LEU A 133 -6.41 20.21 4.05
N HIS A 134 -6.28 20.76 2.86
CA HIS A 134 -6.37 22.21 2.63
C HIS A 134 -7.77 22.75 2.91
N PHE A 135 -8.80 22.08 2.39
CA PHE A 135 -10.20 22.44 2.61
C PHE A 135 -10.53 22.46 4.10
N HIS A 136 -10.12 21.43 4.84
CA HIS A 136 -10.35 21.31 6.27
C HIS A 136 -9.69 22.46 7.05
N ARG A 137 -8.50 22.90 6.62
CA ARG A 137 -7.82 24.05 7.23
C ARG A 137 -8.56 25.36 7.01
N THR A 138 -9.19 25.51 5.86
CA THR A 138 -9.86 26.76 5.46
C THR A 138 -11.26 26.90 6.05
N ILE A 139 -12.03 25.82 6.02
CA ILE A 139 -13.46 25.85 6.37
C ILE A 139 -13.71 25.51 7.84
N TRP A 140 -12.94 24.62 8.41
CA TRP A 140 -13.15 24.17 9.78
C TRP A 140 -13.17 25.30 10.82
N PRO A 141 -12.26 26.29 10.78
CA PRO A 141 -12.35 27.42 11.71
C PRO A 141 -13.65 28.23 11.59
N LEU A 142 -14.20 28.31 10.38
CA LEU A 142 -15.46 29.04 10.14
C LEU A 142 -16.66 28.31 10.73
N THR A 143 -16.68 26.99 10.65
CA THR A 143 -17.76 26.19 11.22
C THR A 143 -17.71 26.11 12.74
N ARG A 144 -16.55 26.37 13.35
CA ARG A 144 -16.38 26.36 14.80
C ARG A 144 -16.87 27.61 15.50
N THR A 145 -17.02 28.69 14.78
CA THR A 145 -17.47 29.95 15.35
C THR A 145 -18.98 30.07 15.40
N ASP A 146 -19.65 29.15 14.78
CA ASP A 146 -21.11 29.07 14.77
C ASP A 146 -21.63 28.33 16.00
#